data_061aa8cb9919b821ad5185563714f098
#
_entry.id   061aa8cb9919b821ad5185563714f098
#
_cell.length_a   1.000
_cell.length_b   1.000
_cell.length_c   1.000
_cell.angle_alpha   90.00
_cell.angle_beta   90.00
_cell.angle_gamma   90.00
#
_symmetry.space_group_name_H-M   'P 1'
#
loop_
_entity.id
_entity.type
_entity.pdbx_description
1 polymer ?
#
loop_
_entity_poly.entity_id
_entity_poly.type
_entity_poly.pdbx_seq_one_letter_code
_entity_poly.pdbx_strand_id
1 'polypeptide(L)'
;MWIFYAIGSSFFAGITAILAKCGIKKTDSNVATAIRTVVVLLFSWLMVLITGTWGGIMQIDGRTLLFLILSGMATGASWLCYFHALQKGDINKVVPIDKSSTVLSILLALIFLHEGVTGAKIVSLVLIGSGTMMMITKKDIEIDQGKKSGGWLIYAVLSAVFASLTSILGKIGIEGIDSNLGTAIRTTVVLFMAWIMVFVTGKQKEIKKIEKKEFCFISLSGLATGASWLCYYRALQEGPASVVVPIDKLSMLVTLAFSWLVFHERLTKKGAVGVLLITVGTVMLAITA
;
A
#
# COMPACT_ATOMS: atom_id res chain seq x y z
N MET A 1 -4.81 -9.93 19.29
CA MET A 1 -5.88 -9.54 18.34
C MET A 1 -5.37 -8.91 17.04
N TRP A 2 -4.19 -8.32 17.02
CA TRP A 2 -3.62 -7.64 15.85
C TRP A 2 -3.57 -8.47 14.55
N ILE A 3 -3.37 -9.79 14.64
CA ILE A 3 -3.36 -10.69 13.46
C ILE A 3 -4.71 -10.65 12.71
N PHE A 4 -5.85 -10.62 13.43
CA PHE A 4 -7.16 -10.50 12.79
C PHE A 4 -7.31 -9.19 12.03
N TYR A 5 -6.82 -8.09 12.59
CA TYR A 5 -6.79 -6.80 11.90
C TYR A 5 -5.86 -6.83 10.68
N ALA A 6 -4.69 -7.47 10.78
CA ALA A 6 -3.76 -7.60 9.64
C ALA A 6 -4.38 -8.44 8.50
N ILE A 7 -5.07 -9.54 8.82
CA ILE A 7 -5.80 -10.36 7.84
C ILE A 7 -6.98 -9.57 7.25
N GLY A 8 -7.74 -8.85 8.07
CA GLY A 8 -8.81 -7.96 7.62
C GLY A 8 -8.30 -6.88 6.65
N SER A 9 -7.18 -6.25 6.98
CA SER A 9 -6.51 -5.30 6.08
C SER A 9 -6.19 -5.94 4.73
N SER A 10 -5.53 -7.09 4.74
CA SER A 10 -5.18 -7.86 3.54
C SER A 10 -6.41 -8.21 2.70
N PHE A 11 -7.50 -8.66 3.31
CA PHE A 11 -8.75 -9.00 2.63
C PHE A 11 -9.37 -7.77 1.94
N PHE A 12 -9.55 -6.67 2.67
CA PHE A 12 -10.09 -5.44 2.09
C PHE A 12 -9.19 -4.80 1.04
N ALA A 13 -7.86 -4.89 1.19
CA ALA A 13 -6.93 -4.47 0.16
C ALA A 13 -7.07 -5.29 -1.13
N GLY A 14 -7.32 -6.60 -1.02
CA GLY A 14 -7.65 -7.46 -2.15
C GLY A 14 -8.95 -7.03 -2.84
N ILE A 15 -10.02 -6.77 -2.07
CA ILE A 15 -11.30 -6.25 -2.60
C ILE A 15 -11.08 -4.91 -3.32
N THR A 16 -10.28 -4.01 -2.75
CA THR A 16 -9.92 -2.73 -3.41
C THR A 16 -9.36 -2.96 -4.81
N ALA A 17 -8.40 -3.86 -4.94
CA ALA A 17 -7.76 -4.17 -6.22
C ALA A 17 -8.75 -4.80 -7.22
N ILE A 18 -9.63 -5.67 -6.75
CA ILE A 18 -10.70 -6.30 -7.56
C ILE A 18 -11.66 -5.25 -8.09
N LEU A 19 -12.19 -4.39 -7.22
CA LEU A 19 -13.11 -3.32 -7.61
C LEU A 19 -12.49 -2.35 -8.60
N ALA A 20 -11.20 -2.01 -8.40
CA ALA A 20 -10.45 -1.19 -9.33
C ALA A 20 -10.33 -1.89 -10.72
N LYS A 21 -9.96 -3.16 -10.74
CA LYS A 21 -9.82 -3.93 -11.99
C LYS A 21 -11.15 -4.09 -12.74
N CYS A 22 -12.25 -4.32 -12.02
CA CYS A 22 -13.58 -4.51 -12.62
C CYS A 22 -14.19 -3.24 -13.16
N GLY A 23 -13.94 -2.11 -12.50
CA GLY A 23 -14.70 -0.88 -12.70
C GLY A 23 -13.95 0.27 -13.36
N ILE A 24 -12.64 0.35 -13.19
CA ILE A 24 -11.86 1.49 -13.68
C ILE A 24 -11.20 1.10 -15.00
N LYS A 25 -11.83 1.50 -16.13
CA LYS A 25 -11.35 1.14 -17.48
C LYS A 25 -10.86 2.35 -18.28
N LYS A 26 -11.52 3.50 -18.14
CA LYS A 26 -11.29 4.72 -18.91
C LYS A 26 -10.73 5.85 -18.07
N THR A 27 -11.07 5.87 -16.76
CA THR A 27 -10.61 6.90 -15.84
C THR A 27 -9.10 6.81 -15.61
N ASP A 28 -8.40 7.94 -15.69
CA ASP A 28 -6.98 8.03 -15.36
C ASP A 28 -6.73 7.55 -13.92
N SER A 29 -5.66 6.78 -13.74
CA SER A 29 -5.32 6.15 -12.46
C SER A 29 -5.08 7.16 -11.32
N ASN A 30 -4.48 8.32 -11.63
CA ASN A 30 -4.21 9.36 -10.63
C ASN A 30 -5.52 10.00 -10.16
N VAL A 31 -6.43 10.28 -11.11
CA VAL A 31 -7.76 10.83 -10.83
C VAL A 31 -8.59 9.83 -10.00
N ALA A 32 -8.59 8.56 -10.40
CA ALA A 32 -9.29 7.51 -9.66
C ALA A 32 -8.74 7.38 -8.23
N THR A 33 -7.41 7.48 -8.06
CA THR A 33 -6.75 7.43 -6.74
C THR A 33 -7.13 8.64 -5.88
N ALA A 34 -7.15 9.85 -6.44
CA ALA A 34 -7.52 11.05 -5.71
C ALA A 34 -8.98 11.01 -5.23
N ILE A 35 -9.93 10.61 -6.12
CA ILE A 35 -11.34 10.46 -5.75
C ILE A 35 -11.52 9.36 -4.70
N ARG A 36 -10.87 8.22 -4.88
CA ARG A 36 -10.85 7.14 -3.89
C ARG A 36 -10.41 7.66 -2.53
N THR A 37 -9.34 8.45 -2.48
CA THR A 37 -8.80 9.00 -1.23
C THR A 37 -9.78 9.96 -0.54
N VAL A 38 -10.62 10.68 -1.29
CA VAL A 38 -11.74 11.47 -0.70
C VAL A 38 -12.68 10.53 0.06
N VAL A 39 -13.08 9.41 -0.56
CA VAL A 39 -13.98 8.44 0.09
C VAL A 39 -13.32 7.81 1.32
N VAL A 40 -12.02 7.46 1.23
CA VAL A 40 -11.23 6.94 2.36
C VAL A 40 -11.23 7.95 3.51
N LEU A 41 -11.02 9.23 3.21
CA LEU A 41 -11.00 10.28 4.23
C LEU A 41 -12.35 10.41 4.93
N LEU A 42 -13.44 10.51 4.16
CA LEU A 42 -14.78 10.61 4.71
C LEU A 42 -15.12 9.40 5.59
N PHE A 43 -14.77 8.20 5.14
CA PHE A 43 -14.96 6.98 5.90
C PHE A 43 -14.12 6.94 7.17
N SER A 44 -12.85 7.35 7.13
CA SER A 44 -11.97 7.40 8.30
C SER A 44 -12.49 8.39 9.35
N TRP A 45 -12.92 9.59 8.97
CA TRP A 45 -13.51 10.55 9.89
C TRP A 45 -14.86 10.10 10.45
N LEU A 46 -15.67 9.42 9.63
CA LEU A 46 -16.91 8.80 10.10
C LEU A 46 -16.62 7.77 11.21
N MET A 47 -15.57 6.95 11.04
CA MET A 47 -15.18 5.98 12.08
C MET A 47 -14.68 6.66 13.35
N VAL A 48 -13.95 7.77 13.25
CA VAL A 48 -13.56 8.60 14.43
C VAL A 48 -14.79 9.09 15.19
N LEU A 49 -15.84 9.51 14.48
CA LEU A 49 -17.10 9.96 15.10
C LEU A 49 -17.85 8.79 15.75
N ILE A 50 -17.96 7.64 15.08
CA ILE A 50 -18.66 6.45 15.59
C ILE A 50 -17.96 5.89 16.82
N THR A 51 -16.62 5.86 16.83
CA THR A 51 -15.82 5.34 17.96
C THR A 51 -15.66 6.35 19.10
N GLY A 52 -16.14 7.60 18.91
CA GLY A 52 -16.06 8.64 19.94
C GLY A 52 -14.64 9.15 20.21
N THR A 53 -13.67 8.86 19.33
CA THR A 53 -12.25 9.19 19.54
C THR A 53 -11.90 10.65 19.17
N TRP A 54 -12.91 11.44 18.76
CA TRP A 54 -12.76 12.84 18.37
C TRP A 54 -12.10 13.70 19.45
N GLY A 55 -12.42 13.47 20.74
CA GLY A 55 -11.83 14.21 21.87
C GLY A 55 -10.31 14.08 21.99
N GLY A 56 -9.72 13.03 21.41
CA GLY A 56 -8.28 12.82 21.39
C GLY A 56 -7.50 13.82 20.52
N ILE A 57 -8.16 14.57 19.63
CA ILE A 57 -7.49 15.54 18.74
C ILE A 57 -6.73 16.60 19.53
N MET A 58 -7.32 17.10 20.63
CA MET A 58 -6.71 18.14 21.47
C MET A 58 -5.55 17.64 22.34
N GLN A 59 -5.38 16.32 22.43
CA GLN A 59 -4.35 15.68 23.24
C GLN A 59 -3.16 15.19 22.41
N ILE A 60 -3.21 15.39 21.07
CA ILE A 60 -2.13 14.96 20.18
C ILE A 60 -0.91 15.85 20.40
N ASP A 61 0.19 15.22 20.76
CA ASP A 61 1.47 15.93 20.89
C ASP A 61 2.07 16.25 19.50
N GLY A 62 2.97 17.25 19.48
CA GLY A 62 3.59 17.71 18.24
C GLY A 62 4.42 16.63 17.55
N ARG A 63 5.01 15.68 18.30
CA ARG A 63 5.79 14.57 17.77
C ARG A 63 4.89 13.59 17.00
N THR A 64 3.82 13.16 17.60
CA THR A 64 2.80 12.29 17.00
C THR A 64 2.25 12.89 15.70
N LEU A 65 1.84 14.17 15.74
CA LEU A 65 1.35 14.87 14.56
C LEU A 65 2.41 14.93 13.45
N LEU A 66 3.66 15.23 13.78
CA LEU A 66 4.77 15.24 12.83
C LEU A 66 4.95 13.90 12.12
N PHE A 67 4.95 12.78 12.88
CA PHE A 67 5.12 11.45 12.29
C PHE A 67 3.93 11.04 11.42
N LEU A 68 2.70 11.41 11.76
CA LEU A 68 1.52 11.18 10.94
C LEU A 68 1.59 11.97 9.62
N ILE A 69 1.99 13.25 9.69
CA ILE A 69 2.19 14.09 8.51
C ILE A 69 3.28 13.50 7.62
N LEU A 70 4.44 13.16 8.18
CA LEU A 70 5.55 12.56 7.43
C LEU A 70 5.15 11.24 6.79
N SER A 71 4.37 10.39 7.48
CA SER A 71 3.84 9.14 6.92
C SER A 71 2.90 9.39 5.73
N GLY A 72 2.00 10.38 5.84
CA GLY A 72 1.12 10.80 4.74
C GLY A 72 1.90 11.35 3.53
N MET A 73 2.88 12.21 3.79
CA MET A 73 3.78 12.75 2.76
C MET A 73 4.62 11.65 2.10
N ALA A 74 5.15 10.70 2.87
CA ALA A 74 5.90 9.56 2.34
C ALA A 74 5.03 8.72 1.39
N THR A 75 3.75 8.51 1.71
CA THR A 75 2.80 7.83 0.81
C THR A 75 2.69 8.55 -0.53
N GLY A 76 2.45 9.86 -0.50
CA GLY A 76 2.33 10.66 -1.72
C GLY A 76 3.65 10.74 -2.51
N ALA A 77 4.78 10.91 -1.81
CA ALA A 77 6.10 10.92 -2.43
C ALA A 77 6.42 9.57 -3.10
N SER A 78 6.07 8.45 -2.46
CA SER A 78 6.18 7.12 -3.07
C SER A 78 5.40 7.04 -4.38
N TRP A 79 4.14 7.48 -4.40
CA TRP A 79 3.31 7.47 -5.61
C TRP A 79 3.90 8.35 -6.72
N LEU A 80 4.33 9.58 -6.39
CA LEU A 80 4.96 10.48 -7.37
C LEU A 80 6.22 9.86 -7.98
N CYS A 81 7.09 9.30 -7.14
CA CYS A 81 8.31 8.63 -7.60
C CYS A 81 8.00 7.40 -8.45
N TYR A 82 7.05 6.57 -8.04
CA TYR A 82 6.63 5.37 -8.76
C TYR A 82 6.12 5.70 -10.17
N PHE A 83 5.16 6.63 -10.26
CA PHE A 83 4.61 7.01 -11.57
C PHE A 83 5.65 7.70 -12.46
N HIS A 84 6.55 8.51 -11.88
CA HIS A 84 7.65 9.09 -12.65
C HIS A 84 8.65 8.04 -13.16
N ALA A 85 8.96 7.04 -12.32
CA ALA A 85 9.78 5.90 -12.73
C ALA A 85 9.13 5.12 -13.87
N LEU A 86 7.81 4.88 -13.81
CA LEU A 86 7.05 4.19 -14.88
C LEU A 86 7.02 4.96 -16.19
N GLN A 87 7.01 6.29 -16.14
CA GLN A 87 7.03 7.11 -17.36
C GLN A 87 8.39 7.08 -18.10
N LYS A 88 9.48 6.87 -17.36
CA LYS A 88 10.86 6.95 -17.90
C LYS A 88 11.56 5.60 -18.00
N GLY A 89 11.09 4.60 -17.27
CA GLY A 89 11.70 3.29 -17.15
C GLY A 89 10.81 2.18 -17.66
N ASP A 90 11.42 1.01 -17.79
CA ASP A 90 10.74 -0.23 -18.11
C ASP A 90 9.94 -0.69 -16.88
N ILE A 91 8.63 -0.91 -17.06
CA ILE A 91 7.72 -1.35 -16.01
C ILE A 91 8.24 -2.61 -15.29
N ASN A 92 8.92 -3.48 -16.02
CA ASN A 92 9.45 -4.75 -15.51
C ASN A 92 10.67 -4.60 -14.62
N LYS A 93 11.29 -3.44 -14.66
CA LYS A 93 12.39 -3.07 -13.76
C LYS A 93 11.89 -2.21 -12.61
N VAL A 94 10.91 -1.34 -12.86
CA VAL A 94 10.33 -0.44 -11.85
C VAL A 94 9.51 -1.21 -10.82
N VAL A 95 8.61 -2.08 -11.26
CA VAL A 95 7.70 -2.83 -10.37
C VAL A 95 8.45 -3.71 -9.36
N PRO A 96 9.49 -4.49 -9.73
CA PRO A 96 10.30 -5.23 -8.77
C PRO A 96 10.90 -4.38 -7.67
N ILE A 97 11.49 -3.25 -8.08
CA ILE A 97 12.13 -2.34 -7.14
C ILE A 97 11.10 -1.76 -6.16
N ASP A 98 9.94 -1.35 -6.65
CA ASP A 98 8.85 -0.87 -5.79
C ASP A 98 8.35 -1.97 -4.82
N LYS A 99 8.18 -3.21 -5.31
CA LYS A 99 7.78 -4.35 -4.47
C LYS A 99 8.81 -4.72 -3.41
N SER A 100 10.09 -4.41 -3.62
CA SER A 100 11.14 -4.60 -2.61
C SER A 100 10.93 -3.73 -1.36
N SER A 101 10.02 -2.75 -1.41
CA SER A 101 9.61 -1.95 -0.25
C SER A 101 9.15 -2.80 0.94
N THR A 102 8.57 -4.00 0.69
CA THR A 102 8.19 -4.93 1.77
C THR A 102 9.41 -5.41 2.55
N VAL A 103 10.46 -5.84 1.82
CA VAL A 103 11.73 -6.27 2.42
C VAL A 103 12.37 -5.10 3.18
N LEU A 104 12.37 -3.92 2.58
CA LEU A 104 12.90 -2.71 3.19
C LEU A 104 12.10 -2.31 4.44
N SER A 105 10.76 -2.45 4.45
CA SER A 105 9.93 -2.20 5.64
C SER A 105 10.28 -3.14 6.80
N ILE A 106 10.54 -4.42 6.52
CA ILE A 106 10.98 -5.37 7.55
C ILE A 106 12.34 -4.93 8.11
N LEU A 107 13.31 -4.60 7.25
CA LEU A 107 14.63 -4.14 7.69
C LEU A 107 14.54 -2.86 8.52
N LEU A 108 13.74 -1.88 8.08
CA LEU A 108 13.54 -0.65 8.84
C LEU A 108 12.84 -0.88 10.19
N ALA A 109 11.89 -1.83 10.26
CA ALA A 109 11.26 -2.20 11.51
C ALA A 109 12.26 -2.81 12.51
N LEU A 110 13.16 -3.69 12.03
CA LEU A 110 14.20 -4.26 12.86
C LEU A 110 15.19 -3.20 13.38
N ILE A 111 15.53 -2.20 12.56
CA ILE A 111 16.51 -1.17 12.90
C ILE A 111 15.89 -0.05 13.75
N PHE A 112 14.79 0.55 13.29
CA PHE A 112 14.23 1.76 13.91
C PHE A 112 13.21 1.48 15.00
N LEU A 113 12.50 0.35 14.93
CA LEU A 113 11.53 -0.03 15.96
C LEU A 113 12.14 -1.04 16.96
N HIS A 114 13.44 -1.36 16.80
CA HIS A 114 14.17 -2.32 17.64
C HIS A 114 13.45 -3.66 17.80
N GLU A 115 12.71 -4.08 16.76
CA GLU A 115 12.06 -5.39 16.75
C GLU A 115 13.15 -6.48 16.70
N GLY A 116 13.16 -7.39 17.68
CA GLY A 116 14.21 -8.42 17.82
C GLY A 116 14.47 -9.21 16.53
N VAL A 117 15.73 -9.40 16.19
CA VAL A 117 16.16 -10.20 15.03
C VAL A 117 16.18 -11.67 15.44
N THR A 118 15.39 -12.50 14.75
CA THR A 118 15.39 -13.96 14.93
C THR A 118 15.81 -14.66 13.63
N GLY A 119 16.31 -15.89 13.74
CA GLY A 119 16.64 -16.68 12.55
C GLY A 119 15.43 -16.85 11.61
N ALA A 120 14.23 -17.00 12.18
CA ALA A 120 12.98 -17.05 11.43
C ALA A 120 12.72 -15.77 10.61
N LYS A 121 12.96 -14.59 11.18
CA LYS A 121 12.83 -13.32 10.48
C LYS A 121 13.78 -13.20 9.29
N ILE A 122 15.04 -13.67 9.46
CA ILE A 122 16.03 -13.66 8.37
C ILE A 122 15.60 -14.59 7.23
N VAL A 123 15.20 -15.82 7.55
CA VAL A 123 14.73 -16.79 6.54
C VAL A 123 13.49 -16.25 5.82
N SER A 124 12.52 -15.70 6.56
CA SER A 124 11.31 -15.11 5.99
C SER A 124 11.61 -13.91 5.08
N LEU A 125 12.59 -13.07 5.45
CA LEU A 125 13.04 -11.95 4.61
C LEU A 125 13.56 -12.44 3.26
N VAL A 126 14.37 -13.51 3.26
CA VAL A 126 14.91 -14.13 2.03
C VAL A 126 13.77 -14.75 1.20
N LEU A 127 12.83 -15.47 1.84
CA LEU A 127 11.68 -16.07 1.16
C LEU A 127 10.78 -15.02 0.52
N ILE A 128 10.43 -13.96 1.25
CA ILE A 128 9.58 -12.88 0.75
C ILE A 128 10.29 -12.11 -0.38
N GLY A 129 11.58 -11.82 -0.20
CA GLY A 129 12.37 -11.12 -1.21
C GLY A 129 12.50 -11.91 -2.52
N SER A 130 12.90 -13.17 -2.43
CA SER A 130 13.02 -14.06 -3.59
C SER A 130 11.66 -14.32 -4.25
N GLY A 131 10.62 -14.56 -3.46
CA GLY A 131 9.26 -14.74 -3.95
C GLY A 131 8.74 -13.50 -4.68
N THR A 132 9.00 -12.31 -4.16
CA THR A 132 8.65 -11.04 -4.81
C THR A 132 9.34 -10.91 -6.17
N MET A 133 10.65 -11.24 -6.25
CA MET A 133 11.37 -11.21 -7.53
C MET A 133 10.87 -12.25 -8.53
N MET A 134 10.43 -13.42 -8.07
CA MET A 134 9.88 -14.46 -8.94
C MET A 134 8.49 -14.15 -9.49
N MET A 135 7.71 -13.33 -8.81
CA MET A 135 6.38 -12.91 -9.30
C MET A 135 6.44 -12.02 -10.53
N ILE A 136 7.58 -11.43 -10.83
CA ILE A 136 7.76 -10.57 -11.96
C ILE A 136 8.01 -11.42 -13.18
N THR A 137 7.10 -11.40 -14.13
CA THR A 137 7.16 -12.24 -15.34
C THR A 137 7.77 -11.53 -16.53
N LYS A 138 8.39 -12.31 -17.43
CA LYS A 138 8.97 -11.79 -18.68
C LYS A 138 7.93 -11.17 -19.63
N LYS A 139 6.63 -11.47 -19.48
CA LYS A 139 5.56 -10.86 -20.29
C LYS A 139 5.42 -9.36 -20.03
N ASP A 140 5.80 -8.97 -18.82
CA ASP A 140 5.96 -7.58 -18.50
C ASP A 140 7.22 -7.00 -19.20
N ILE A 141 8.06 -7.74 -19.93
CA ILE A 141 9.38 -7.38 -20.47
C ILE A 141 9.32 -6.91 -21.94
N GLU A 142 8.26 -7.18 -22.69
CA GLU A 142 8.26 -7.01 -24.14
C GLU A 142 7.68 -5.70 -24.69
N ILE A 143 7.24 -4.79 -23.85
CA ILE A 143 6.71 -3.50 -24.29
C ILE A 143 7.67 -2.36 -23.92
N ASP A 144 8.47 -1.99 -24.84
CA ASP A 144 9.17 -0.71 -25.09
C ASP A 144 10.72 -0.73 -25.08
N GLN A 145 11.29 -1.00 -26.25
CA GLN A 145 12.72 -0.79 -26.52
C GLN A 145 13.08 0.67 -26.90
N GLY A 146 12.23 1.66 -26.59
CA GLY A 146 12.32 2.99 -27.21
C GLY A 146 12.86 4.16 -26.41
N LYS A 147 12.97 4.12 -25.07
CA LYS A 147 13.40 5.30 -24.29
C LYS A 147 14.44 5.00 -23.21
N LYS A 148 15.71 5.12 -23.59
CA LYS A 148 16.82 5.26 -22.63
C LYS A 148 16.79 6.69 -22.05
N SER A 149 16.05 6.92 -20.95
CA SER A 149 16.22 8.11 -20.14
C SER A 149 16.90 7.71 -18.83
N GLY A 150 18.15 8.14 -18.61
CA GLY A 150 18.83 7.94 -17.35
C GLY A 150 18.05 8.61 -16.21
N GLY A 151 17.95 7.94 -15.06
CA GLY A 151 17.29 8.50 -13.86
C GLY A 151 16.06 7.75 -13.36
N TRP A 152 15.41 6.89 -14.16
CA TRP A 152 14.25 6.10 -13.71
C TRP A 152 14.57 5.22 -12.49
N LEU A 153 15.81 4.69 -12.39
CA LEU A 153 16.23 3.82 -11.28
C LEU A 153 16.21 4.58 -9.94
N ILE A 154 16.65 5.83 -9.92
CA ILE A 154 16.63 6.66 -8.72
C ILE A 154 15.20 6.83 -8.22
N TYR A 155 14.27 7.14 -9.12
CA TYR A 155 12.85 7.28 -8.75
C TYR A 155 12.22 5.96 -8.30
N ALA A 156 12.58 4.83 -8.92
CA ALA A 156 12.09 3.51 -8.49
C ALA A 156 12.60 3.16 -7.08
N VAL A 157 13.87 3.42 -6.79
CA VAL A 157 14.45 3.21 -5.45
C VAL A 157 13.81 4.15 -4.44
N LEU A 158 13.65 5.44 -4.76
CA LEU A 158 12.99 6.41 -3.90
C LEU A 158 11.54 6.02 -3.61
N SER A 159 10.81 5.48 -4.61
CA SER A 159 9.46 4.94 -4.40
C SER A 159 9.45 3.85 -3.33
N ALA A 160 10.35 2.87 -3.43
CA ALA A 160 10.45 1.79 -2.45
C ALA A 160 10.83 2.30 -1.05
N VAL A 161 11.76 3.26 -0.97
CA VAL A 161 12.16 3.89 0.30
C VAL A 161 10.97 4.62 0.93
N PHE A 162 10.29 5.48 0.20
CA PHE A 162 9.13 6.20 0.73
C PHE A 162 7.97 5.27 1.07
N ALA A 163 7.73 4.20 0.28
CA ALA A 163 6.71 3.21 0.60
C ALA A 163 7.01 2.49 1.92
N SER A 164 8.27 2.13 2.17
CA SER A 164 8.67 1.51 3.44
C SER A 164 8.59 2.47 4.62
N LEU A 165 9.02 3.73 4.44
CA LEU A 165 8.91 4.77 5.45
C LEU A 165 7.45 5.06 5.84
N THR A 166 6.50 4.96 4.91
CA THR A 166 5.07 5.13 5.20
C THR A 166 4.61 4.30 6.39
N SER A 167 4.97 3.02 6.43
CA SER A 167 4.56 2.08 7.48
C SER A 167 5.27 2.36 8.81
N ILE A 168 6.57 2.64 8.76
CA ILE A 168 7.38 2.88 9.96
C ILE A 168 6.99 4.20 10.63
N LEU A 169 6.93 5.28 9.86
CA LEU A 169 6.51 6.59 10.36
C LEU A 169 5.05 6.55 10.85
N GLY A 170 4.19 5.81 10.14
CA GLY A 170 2.81 5.60 10.55
C GLY A 170 2.70 4.86 11.87
N LYS A 171 3.48 3.81 12.09
CA LYS A 171 3.52 3.07 13.37
C LYS A 171 3.94 3.98 14.51
N ILE A 172 5.03 4.75 14.34
CA ILE A 172 5.49 5.71 15.36
C ILE A 172 4.41 6.78 15.62
N GLY A 173 3.77 7.27 14.56
CA GLY A 173 2.76 8.32 14.66
C GLY A 173 1.43 7.89 15.30
N ILE A 174 1.10 6.59 15.35
CA ILE A 174 -0.10 6.11 16.03
C ILE A 174 0.18 5.61 17.46
N GLU A 175 1.42 5.67 17.92
CA GLU A 175 1.78 5.32 19.28
C GLU A 175 1.19 6.36 20.26
N GLY A 176 0.41 5.90 21.22
CA GLY A 176 -0.20 6.76 22.23
C GLY A 176 -1.50 7.49 21.85
N ILE A 177 -2.00 7.31 20.61
CA ILE A 177 -3.30 7.82 20.19
C ILE A 177 -4.18 6.69 19.64
N ASP A 178 -5.50 6.95 19.50
CA ASP A 178 -6.38 5.99 18.83
C ASP A 178 -5.99 5.82 17.34
N SER A 179 -5.93 4.57 16.87
CA SER A 179 -5.51 4.25 15.50
C SER A 179 -6.46 4.78 14.43
N ASN A 180 -7.77 4.90 14.71
CA ASN A 180 -8.73 5.49 13.77
C ASN A 180 -8.45 6.96 13.59
N LEU A 181 -8.19 7.68 14.70
CA LEU A 181 -7.83 9.09 14.69
C LEU A 181 -6.51 9.31 13.94
N GLY A 182 -5.48 8.52 14.23
CA GLY A 182 -4.20 8.58 13.52
C GLY A 182 -4.36 8.33 12.02
N THR A 183 -5.19 7.33 11.64
CA THR A 183 -5.49 7.04 10.25
C THR A 183 -6.21 8.19 9.55
N ALA A 184 -7.18 8.83 10.21
CA ALA A 184 -7.92 9.95 9.64
C ALA A 184 -7.02 11.18 9.40
N ILE A 185 -6.19 11.55 10.38
CA ILE A 185 -5.23 12.66 10.26
C ILE A 185 -4.25 12.41 9.12
N ARG A 186 -3.64 11.22 9.11
CA ARG A 186 -2.70 10.83 8.06
C ARG A 186 -3.36 10.84 6.68
N THR A 187 -4.59 10.32 6.56
CA THR A 187 -5.34 10.29 5.29
C THR A 187 -5.64 11.69 4.77
N THR A 188 -5.83 12.67 5.65
CA THR A 188 -5.96 14.07 5.26
C THR A 188 -4.73 14.54 4.48
N VAL A 189 -3.53 14.23 4.97
CA VAL A 189 -2.28 14.57 4.26
C VAL A 189 -2.16 13.80 2.95
N VAL A 190 -2.51 12.51 2.94
CA VAL A 190 -2.49 11.68 1.71
C VAL A 190 -3.45 12.26 0.65
N LEU A 191 -4.60 12.78 1.06
CA LEU A 191 -5.54 13.43 0.15
C LEU A 191 -4.90 14.64 -0.55
N PHE A 192 -4.24 15.51 0.21
CA PHE A 192 -3.53 16.66 -0.37
C PHE A 192 -2.48 16.20 -1.39
N MET A 193 -1.68 15.18 -1.04
CA MET A 193 -0.67 14.63 -1.93
C MET A 193 -1.28 14.00 -3.20
N ALA A 194 -2.42 13.29 -3.07
CA ALA A 194 -3.12 12.71 -4.22
C ALA A 194 -3.62 13.80 -5.18
N TRP A 195 -4.17 14.90 -4.67
CA TRP A 195 -4.59 16.02 -5.51
C TRP A 195 -3.42 16.78 -6.12
N ILE A 196 -2.33 16.99 -5.39
CA ILE A 196 -1.08 17.54 -5.96
C ILE A 196 -0.64 16.69 -7.16
N MET A 197 -0.71 15.36 -7.06
CA MET A 197 -0.36 14.46 -8.17
C MET A 197 -1.28 14.67 -9.39
N VAL A 198 -2.60 14.86 -9.20
CA VAL A 198 -3.54 15.14 -10.29
C VAL A 198 -3.21 16.48 -10.97
N PHE A 199 -2.87 17.52 -10.19
CA PHE A 199 -2.52 18.83 -10.74
C PHE A 199 -1.17 18.82 -11.47
N VAL A 200 -0.15 18.20 -10.88
CA VAL A 200 1.19 18.09 -11.49
C VAL A 200 1.15 17.29 -12.79
N THR A 201 0.31 16.26 -12.87
CA THR A 201 0.13 15.46 -14.09
C THR A 201 -0.84 16.10 -15.10
N GLY A 202 -1.48 17.23 -14.77
CA GLY A 202 -2.41 17.96 -15.66
C GLY A 202 -3.72 17.21 -15.93
N LYS A 203 -4.09 16.24 -15.07
CA LYS A 203 -5.23 15.33 -15.29
C LYS A 203 -6.57 15.84 -14.73
N GLN A 204 -6.64 17.06 -14.21
CA GLN A 204 -7.86 17.61 -13.61
C GLN A 204 -9.04 17.67 -14.57
N LYS A 205 -8.81 17.78 -15.89
CA LYS A 205 -9.87 17.79 -16.92
C LYS A 205 -10.57 16.43 -17.08
N GLU A 206 -9.89 15.35 -16.74
CA GLU A 206 -10.42 13.99 -16.85
C GLU A 206 -11.53 13.72 -15.81
N ILE A 207 -11.58 14.49 -14.71
CA ILE A 207 -12.60 14.37 -13.66
C ILE A 207 -14.02 14.49 -14.24
N LYS A 208 -14.21 15.42 -15.19
CA LYS A 208 -15.51 15.68 -15.81
C LYS A 208 -15.97 14.57 -16.78
N LYS A 209 -15.06 13.67 -17.16
CA LYS A 209 -15.33 12.59 -18.12
C LYS A 209 -15.67 11.26 -17.45
N ILE A 210 -15.66 11.20 -16.11
CA ILE A 210 -15.87 9.97 -15.36
C ILE A 210 -17.33 9.50 -15.54
N GLU A 211 -17.51 8.29 -16.01
CA GLU A 211 -18.80 7.64 -16.14
C GLU A 211 -19.37 7.30 -14.74
N LYS A 212 -20.68 7.41 -14.57
CA LYS A 212 -21.37 7.10 -13.28
C LYS A 212 -21.03 5.70 -12.75
N LYS A 213 -20.90 4.72 -13.66
CA LYS A 213 -20.54 3.36 -13.30
C LYS A 213 -19.11 3.28 -12.75
N GLU A 214 -18.13 3.90 -13.40
CA GLU A 214 -16.75 3.95 -12.91
C GLU A 214 -16.65 4.70 -11.58
N PHE A 215 -17.38 5.82 -11.43
CA PHE A 215 -17.45 6.55 -10.17
C PHE A 215 -17.97 5.67 -9.01
N CYS A 216 -19.00 4.85 -9.26
CA CYS A 216 -19.50 3.90 -8.26
C CYS A 216 -18.41 2.89 -7.85
N PHE A 217 -17.69 2.29 -8.81
CA PHE A 217 -16.60 1.36 -8.51
C PHE A 217 -15.42 2.03 -7.79
N ILE A 218 -15.06 3.26 -8.17
CA ILE A 218 -14.05 4.06 -7.48
C ILE A 218 -14.47 4.28 -6.02
N SER A 219 -15.72 4.66 -5.78
CA SER A 219 -16.26 4.91 -4.44
C SER A 219 -16.28 3.63 -3.59
N LEU A 220 -16.77 2.52 -4.12
CA LEU A 220 -16.75 1.22 -3.44
C LEU A 220 -15.31 0.77 -3.13
N SER A 221 -14.38 0.98 -4.07
CA SER A 221 -12.97 0.69 -3.82
C SER A 221 -12.39 1.61 -2.74
N GLY A 222 -12.90 2.84 -2.63
CA GLY A 222 -12.55 3.78 -1.56
C GLY A 222 -12.99 3.29 -0.18
N LEU A 223 -14.21 2.79 -0.06
CA LEU A 223 -14.71 2.19 1.19
C LEU A 223 -13.87 0.99 1.60
N ALA A 224 -13.58 0.08 0.64
CA ALA A 224 -12.72 -1.07 0.90
C ALA A 224 -11.29 -0.65 1.29
N THR A 225 -10.72 0.37 0.62
CA THR A 225 -9.41 0.93 1.00
C THR A 225 -9.43 1.52 2.41
N GLY A 226 -10.48 2.25 2.77
CA GLY A 226 -10.65 2.83 4.11
C GLY A 226 -10.71 1.75 5.18
N ALA A 227 -11.52 0.71 4.97
CA ALA A 227 -11.59 -0.45 5.88
C ALA A 227 -10.22 -1.16 6.00
N SER A 228 -9.52 -1.33 4.87
CA SER A 228 -8.15 -1.88 4.87
C SER A 228 -7.20 -1.04 5.72
N TRP A 229 -7.16 0.27 5.53
CA TRP A 229 -6.24 1.16 6.26
C TRP A 229 -6.54 1.24 7.75
N LEU A 230 -7.81 1.30 8.13
CA LEU A 230 -8.20 1.26 9.54
C LEU A 230 -7.74 -0.03 10.21
N CYS A 231 -7.97 -1.18 9.57
CA CYS A 231 -7.48 -2.47 10.04
C CYS A 231 -5.93 -2.52 10.07
N TYR A 232 -5.27 -2.02 9.03
CA TYR A 232 -3.82 -2.01 8.91
C TYR A 232 -3.15 -1.21 10.04
N TYR A 233 -3.60 0.02 10.26
CA TYR A 233 -3.02 0.86 11.31
C TYR A 233 -3.35 0.36 12.71
N ARG A 234 -4.52 -0.25 12.90
CA ARG A 234 -4.82 -0.95 14.15
C ARG A 234 -3.89 -2.15 14.38
N ALA A 235 -3.65 -2.93 13.33
CA ALA A 235 -2.69 -4.03 13.39
C ALA A 235 -1.26 -3.54 13.68
N LEU A 236 -0.83 -2.45 13.02
CA LEU A 236 0.49 -1.83 13.27
C LEU A 236 0.63 -1.30 14.70
N GLN A 237 -0.44 -0.75 15.26
CA GLN A 237 -0.44 -0.26 16.64
C GLN A 237 -0.19 -1.38 17.66
N GLU A 238 -0.84 -2.53 17.47
CA GLU A 238 -0.81 -3.65 18.41
C GLU A 238 0.27 -4.70 18.12
N GLY A 239 0.74 -4.79 16.88
CA GLY A 239 1.64 -5.84 16.41
C GLY A 239 2.96 -5.33 15.84
N PRO A 240 3.93 -6.23 15.66
CA PRO A 240 5.23 -5.88 15.07
C PRO A 240 5.08 -5.54 13.57
N ALA A 241 5.69 -4.42 13.16
CA ALA A 241 5.62 -3.96 11.77
C ALA A 241 6.30 -4.94 10.81
N SER A 242 7.37 -5.62 11.25
CA SER A 242 8.06 -6.67 10.46
C SER A 242 7.15 -7.86 10.09
N VAL A 243 6.00 -8.02 10.77
CA VAL A 243 5.03 -9.09 10.52
C VAL A 243 3.74 -8.54 9.89
N VAL A 244 3.23 -7.43 10.39
CA VAL A 244 1.99 -6.81 9.88
C VAL A 244 2.12 -6.41 8.41
N VAL A 245 3.25 -5.80 8.03
CA VAL A 245 3.46 -5.35 6.63
C VAL A 245 3.44 -6.52 5.64
N PRO A 246 4.15 -7.64 5.85
CA PRO A 246 4.03 -8.81 4.98
C PRO A 246 2.63 -9.42 4.93
N ILE A 247 1.90 -9.50 6.07
CA ILE A 247 0.53 -10.03 6.09
C ILE A 247 -0.40 -9.19 5.20
N ASP A 248 -0.30 -7.86 5.25
CA ASP A 248 -1.06 -6.98 4.38
C ASP A 248 -0.80 -7.27 2.88
N LYS A 249 0.44 -7.63 2.51
CA LYS A 249 0.79 -8.00 1.14
C LYS A 249 0.18 -9.33 0.67
N LEU A 250 -0.32 -10.17 1.57
CA LEU A 250 -1.11 -11.35 1.20
C LEU A 250 -2.46 -10.99 0.54
N SER A 251 -2.85 -9.70 0.54
CA SER A 251 -3.95 -9.18 -0.29
C SER A 251 -3.88 -9.63 -1.75
N MET A 252 -2.67 -9.90 -2.25
CA MET A 252 -2.49 -10.47 -3.58
C MET A 252 -3.13 -11.87 -3.73
N LEU A 253 -3.20 -12.68 -2.66
CA LEU A 253 -3.86 -13.99 -2.72
C LEU A 253 -5.36 -13.83 -3.01
N VAL A 254 -6.01 -12.86 -2.36
CA VAL A 254 -7.42 -12.53 -2.58
C VAL A 254 -7.62 -12.08 -4.03
N THR A 255 -6.75 -11.20 -4.52
CA THR A 255 -6.81 -10.69 -5.90
C THR A 255 -6.57 -11.80 -6.92
N LEU A 256 -5.59 -12.68 -6.68
CA LEU A 256 -5.27 -13.79 -7.56
C LEU A 256 -6.38 -14.85 -7.60
N ALA A 257 -6.94 -15.20 -6.43
CA ALA A 257 -8.08 -16.12 -6.34
C ALA A 257 -9.27 -15.59 -7.16
N PHE A 258 -9.59 -14.31 -7.01
CA PHE A 258 -10.65 -13.67 -7.78
C PHE A 258 -10.34 -13.62 -9.28
N SER A 259 -9.11 -13.24 -9.66
CA SER A 259 -8.69 -13.23 -11.07
C SER A 259 -8.80 -14.61 -11.72
N TRP A 260 -8.47 -15.66 -10.99
CA TRP A 260 -8.63 -17.04 -11.46
C TRP A 260 -10.12 -17.43 -11.64
N LEU A 261 -10.96 -17.11 -10.63
CA LEU A 261 -12.39 -17.48 -10.66
C LEU A 261 -13.20 -16.70 -11.68
N VAL A 262 -12.94 -15.39 -11.85
CA VAL A 262 -13.80 -14.48 -12.63
C VAL A 262 -13.22 -14.21 -14.02
N PHE A 263 -11.92 -14.00 -14.11
CA PHE A 263 -11.25 -13.69 -15.38
C PHE A 263 -10.57 -14.90 -16.01
N HIS A 264 -10.58 -16.06 -15.33
CA HIS A 264 -9.89 -17.28 -15.76
C HIS A 264 -8.39 -17.06 -16.06
N GLU A 265 -7.79 -16.04 -15.43
CA GLU A 265 -6.36 -15.75 -15.56
C GLU A 265 -5.54 -16.80 -14.81
N ARG A 266 -4.55 -17.36 -15.47
CA ARG A 266 -3.67 -18.37 -14.88
C ARG A 266 -2.33 -17.76 -14.53
N LEU A 267 -1.83 -18.08 -13.34
CA LEU A 267 -0.47 -17.75 -12.94
C LEU A 267 0.54 -18.54 -13.78
N THR A 268 1.66 -17.90 -14.07
CA THR A 268 2.83 -18.63 -14.59
C THR A 268 3.40 -19.53 -13.50
N LYS A 269 4.08 -20.62 -13.87
CA LYS A 269 4.74 -21.51 -12.89
C LYS A 269 5.69 -20.74 -11.96
N LYS A 270 6.45 -19.79 -12.50
CA LYS A 270 7.33 -18.92 -11.70
C LYS A 270 6.55 -18.02 -10.75
N GLY A 271 5.45 -17.41 -11.22
CA GLY A 271 4.58 -16.58 -10.38
C GLY A 271 3.94 -17.40 -9.25
N ALA A 272 3.49 -18.63 -9.51
CA ALA A 272 2.94 -19.51 -8.50
C ALA A 272 3.97 -19.85 -7.39
N VAL A 273 5.21 -20.17 -7.78
CA VAL A 273 6.31 -20.39 -6.83
C VAL A 273 6.61 -19.10 -6.03
N GLY A 274 6.63 -17.94 -6.69
CA GLY A 274 6.82 -16.65 -6.02
C GLY A 274 5.75 -16.38 -4.95
N VAL A 275 4.48 -16.59 -5.28
CA VAL A 275 3.35 -16.46 -4.34
C VAL A 275 3.51 -17.43 -3.17
N LEU A 276 3.87 -18.69 -3.44
CA LEU A 276 4.10 -19.69 -2.39
C LEU A 276 5.20 -19.24 -1.42
N LEU A 277 6.34 -18.78 -1.94
CA LEU A 277 7.46 -18.30 -1.12
C LEU A 277 7.07 -17.11 -0.24
N ILE A 278 6.35 -16.12 -0.79
CA ILE A 278 5.87 -14.99 -0.02
C ILE A 278 4.90 -15.46 1.07
N THR A 279 3.98 -16.35 0.74
CA THR A 279 3.01 -16.87 1.70
C THR A 279 3.68 -17.65 2.83
N VAL A 280 4.59 -18.56 2.50
CA VAL A 280 5.34 -19.35 3.50
C VAL A 280 6.17 -18.42 4.38
N GLY A 281 6.91 -17.48 3.79
CA GLY A 281 7.71 -16.51 4.55
C GLY A 281 6.86 -15.65 5.47
N THR A 282 5.68 -15.20 5.02
CA THR A 282 4.76 -14.39 5.83
C THR A 282 4.12 -15.20 6.97
N VAL A 283 3.67 -16.44 6.68
CA VAL A 283 3.10 -17.34 7.69
C VAL A 283 4.15 -17.70 8.75
N MET A 284 5.39 -17.96 8.33
CA MET A 284 6.50 -18.20 9.24
C MET A 284 6.72 -17.00 10.18
N LEU A 285 6.69 -15.75 9.67
CA LEU A 285 6.75 -14.56 10.51
C LEU A 285 5.58 -14.49 11.49
N ALA A 286 4.36 -14.78 11.05
CA ALA A 286 3.17 -14.70 11.88
C ALA A 286 3.15 -15.74 13.01
N ILE A 287 3.73 -16.92 12.81
CA ILE A 287 3.81 -18.00 13.82
C ILE A 287 4.94 -17.73 14.83
N THR A 288 6.01 -17.05 14.40
CA THR A 288 7.20 -16.82 15.24
C THR A 288 7.22 -15.44 15.90
N ALA A 289 6.19 -14.63 15.69
CA ALA A 289 5.97 -13.33 16.35
C ALA A 289 5.30 -13.53 17.69
#